data_27ca6c20441ed28d402f0a3bde90b758
#
_entry.id   27ca6c20441ed28d402f0a3bde90b758
#
_cell.length_a   1.000
_cell.length_b   1.000
_cell.length_c   1.000
_cell.angle_alpha   90.00
_cell.angle_beta   90.00
_cell.angle_gamma   90.00
#
_symmetry.space_group_name_H-M   'P 1'
#
loop_
_entity.id
_entity.type
_entity.pdbx_description
1 polymer ?
#
loop_
_entity_poly.entity_id
_entity_poly.type
_entity_poly.pdbx_seq_one_letter_code
_entity_poly.pdbx_strand_id
1 'polypeptide(L)'
;MKTLLLLLLLLPALAAAKVPDEEDIQNKTMDAESPFYYPSLMMRYNAGDETLTDEDYHYLYYGYAYQESYKPLDSNPDLDKLLLMASGLDPDKPAVETLEAMLYTGEDALARDPFSPKILNLMAYAHGALGNKLQEKMYYNRMQGV
;
A
#
# COMPACT_ATOMS: atom_id res chain seq x y z
N MET A 1 16.13 -43.82 -17.06
CA MET A 1 16.92 -43.10 -16.03
C MET A 1 17.17 -41.63 -16.32
N LYS A 2 17.19 -41.18 -17.56
CA LYS A 2 17.34 -39.74 -17.91
C LYS A 2 16.11 -38.87 -17.64
N THR A 3 14.93 -39.44 -17.55
CA THR A 3 13.67 -38.73 -17.28
C THR A 3 13.42 -38.45 -15.79
N LEU A 4 14.03 -39.18 -14.88
CA LEU A 4 13.87 -38.99 -13.44
C LEU A 4 14.70 -37.82 -12.90
N LEU A 5 15.80 -37.48 -13.60
CA LEU A 5 16.68 -36.36 -13.21
C LEU A 5 16.10 -35.01 -13.56
N LEU A 6 15.19 -34.94 -14.57
CA LEU A 6 14.55 -33.69 -15.00
C LEU A 6 13.40 -33.26 -14.08
N LEU A 7 12.81 -34.22 -13.34
CA LEU A 7 11.72 -33.94 -12.40
C LEU A 7 12.20 -33.30 -11.10
N LEU A 8 13.47 -33.44 -10.76
CA LEU A 8 14.06 -32.87 -9.55
C LEU A 8 14.42 -31.39 -9.69
N LEU A 9 14.46 -30.87 -10.92
CA LEU A 9 14.76 -29.45 -11.22
C LEU A 9 13.52 -28.54 -11.22
N LEU A 10 12.33 -29.11 -11.02
CA LEU A 10 11.07 -28.40 -10.89
C LEU A 10 10.55 -28.33 -9.46
N LEU A 11 11.44 -28.43 -8.46
CA LEU A 11 11.10 -27.91 -7.13
C LEU A 11 10.92 -26.41 -7.28
N PRO A 12 9.69 -25.85 -7.14
CA PRO A 12 9.55 -24.43 -7.02
C PRO A 12 10.44 -24.02 -5.84
N ALA A 13 11.32 -23.05 -6.07
CA ALA A 13 11.90 -22.33 -4.96
C ALA A 13 10.70 -21.80 -4.18
N LEU A 14 10.34 -22.49 -3.13
CA LEU A 14 9.46 -21.96 -2.10
C LEU A 14 10.18 -20.71 -1.64
N ALA A 15 9.76 -19.55 -2.22
CA ALA A 15 10.10 -18.28 -1.64
C ALA A 15 9.56 -18.36 -0.21
N ALA A 16 10.43 -18.70 0.74
CA ALA A 16 10.10 -18.69 2.14
C ALA A 16 9.69 -17.25 2.44
N ALA A 17 8.40 -17.02 2.60
CA ALA A 17 7.90 -15.73 3.06
C ALA A 17 8.67 -15.44 4.36
N LYS A 18 9.52 -14.42 4.34
CA LYS A 18 10.33 -14.06 5.49
C LYS A 18 9.35 -13.65 6.58
N VAL A 19 9.27 -14.44 7.65
CA VAL A 19 8.48 -14.08 8.83
C VAL A 19 9.06 -12.77 9.37
N PRO A 20 8.24 -11.74 9.57
CA PRO A 20 8.71 -10.46 10.11
C PRO A 20 9.34 -10.68 11.50
N ASP A 21 10.52 -10.12 11.72
CA ASP A 21 11.16 -10.07 13.03
C ASP A 21 10.66 -8.83 13.76
N GLU A 22 9.78 -9.04 14.74
CA GLU A 22 9.12 -7.95 15.48
C GLU A 22 10.13 -7.07 16.22
N GLU A 23 11.16 -7.64 16.83
CA GLU A 23 12.17 -6.89 17.57
C GLU A 23 13.02 -6.04 16.61
N ASP A 24 13.45 -6.60 15.49
CA ASP A 24 14.20 -5.86 14.46
C ASP A 24 13.37 -4.72 13.88
N ILE A 25 12.10 -4.98 13.55
CA ILE A 25 11.19 -3.97 13.01
C ILE A 25 10.99 -2.83 14.00
N GLN A 26 10.66 -3.15 15.26
CA GLN A 26 10.45 -2.14 16.30
C GLN A 26 11.72 -1.30 16.51
N ASN A 27 12.87 -1.93 16.68
CA ASN A 27 14.13 -1.24 16.93
C ASN A 27 14.49 -0.30 15.78
N LYS A 28 14.42 -0.78 14.53
CA LYS A 28 14.80 0.04 13.36
C LYS A 28 13.81 1.15 13.03
N THR A 29 12.53 0.91 13.25
CA THR A 29 11.50 1.92 12.89
C THR A 29 11.31 2.99 13.95
N MET A 30 11.72 2.75 15.20
CA MET A 30 11.62 3.70 16.30
C MET A 30 12.92 4.46 16.58
N ASP A 31 14.06 4.01 16.05
CA ASP A 31 15.35 4.68 16.21
C ASP A 31 15.55 5.77 15.16
N ALA A 32 15.70 7.03 15.61
CA ALA A 32 15.88 8.19 14.74
C ALA A 32 17.18 8.17 13.91
N GLU A 33 18.18 7.40 14.35
CA GLU A 33 19.45 7.21 13.62
C GLU A 33 19.38 6.07 12.59
N SER A 34 18.31 5.29 12.62
CA SER A 34 18.11 4.19 11.67
C SER A 34 17.76 4.70 10.26
N PRO A 35 18.31 4.08 9.20
CA PRO A 35 17.88 4.35 7.83
C PRO A 35 16.41 3.98 7.59
N PHE A 36 15.83 3.14 8.47
CA PHE A 36 14.44 2.69 8.42
C PHE A 36 13.53 3.38 9.45
N TYR A 37 13.96 4.54 9.97
CA TYR A 37 13.15 5.33 10.90
C TYR A 37 11.78 5.65 10.28
N TYR A 38 10.71 5.22 10.93
CA TYR A 38 9.36 5.27 10.36
C TYR A 38 8.95 6.66 9.88
N PRO A 39 9.11 7.76 10.65
CA PRO A 39 8.73 9.08 10.18
C PRO A 39 9.47 9.52 8.92
N SER A 40 10.76 9.16 8.78
CA SER A 40 11.55 9.49 7.59
C SER A 40 11.10 8.69 6.36
N LEU A 41 10.83 7.39 6.53
CA LEU A 41 10.27 6.56 5.48
C LEU A 41 8.88 7.04 5.06
N MET A 42 8.03 7.41 6.02
CA MET A 42 6.68 7.91 5.74
C MET A 42 6.70 9.24 4.99
N MET A 43 7.65 10.12 5.30
CA MET A 43 7.85 11.36 4.56
C MET A 43 8.23 11.09 3.09
N ARG A 44 9.14 10.16 2.84
CA ARG A 44 9.51 9.72 1.47
C ARG A 44 8.32 9.09 0.74
N TYR A 45 7.59 8.23 1.42
CA TYR A 45 6.37 7.59 0.89
C TYR A 45 5.32 8.63 0.48
N ASN A 46 5.02 9.61 1.35
CA ASN A 46 4.05 10.66 1.07
C ASN A 46 4.50 11.61 -0.06
N ALA A 47 5.80 11.81 -0.21
CA ALA A 47 6.38 12.58 -1.32
C ALA A 47 6.35 11.83 -2.68
N GLY A 48 5.94 10.56 -2.70
CA GLY A 48 5.95 9.75 -3.92
C GLY A 48 7.35 9.36 -4.38
N ASP A 49 8.30 9.17 -3.44
CA ASP A 49 9.68 8.80 -3.74
C ASP A 49 9.73 7.42 -4.45
N GLU A 50 10.03 7.43 -5.74
CA GLU A 50 10.13 6.22 -6.56
C GLU A 50 11.40 5.39 -6.25
N THR A 51 12.29 5.87 -5.38
CA THR A 51 13.50 5.15 -4.97
C THR A 51 13.32 4.29 -3.72
N LEU A 52 12.10 4.26 -3.14
CA LEU A 52 11.76 3.34 -2.05
C LEU A 52 11.96 1.90 -2.51
N THR A 53 12.73 1.15 -1.72
CA THR A 53 13.01 -0.27 -1.98
C THR A 53 11.96 -1.19 -1.34
N ASP A 54 11.96 -2.47 -1.72
CA ASP A 54 11.11 -3.47 -1.06
C ASP A 54 11.40 -3.56 0.44
N GLU A 55 12.65 -3.31 0.85
CA GLU A 55 13.03 -3.28 2.26
C GLU A 55 12.46 -2.03 2.96
N ASP A 56 12.47 -0.87 2.32
CA ASP A 56 11.81 0.34 2.86
C ASP A 56 10.31 0.10 3.06
N TYR A 57 9.63 -0.52 2.10
CA TYR A 57 8.22 -0.88 2.21
C TYR A 57 7.96 -1.92 3.31
N HIS A 58 8.86 -2.88 3.50
CA HIS A 58 8.78 -3.86 4.59
C HIS A 58 8.74 -3.15 5.96
N TYR A 59 9.68 -2.22 6.20
CA TYR A 59 9.72 -1.48 7.46
C TYR A 59 8.57 -0.45 7.60
N LEU A 60 8.09 0.12 6.51
CA LEU A 60 6.89 0.95 6.53
C LEU A 60 5.65 0.15 6.94
N TYR A 61 5.40 -0.95 6.24
CA TYR A 61 4.19 -1.74 6.45
C TYR A 61 4.13 -2.34 7.85
N TYR A 62 5.17 -3.05 8.26
CA TYR A 62 5.22 -3.67 9.59
C TYR A 62 5.51 -2.68 10.70
N GLY A 63 6.30 -1.65 10.44
CA GLY A 63 6.60 -0.59 11.41
C GLY A 63 5.38 0.25 11.78
N TYR A 64 4.37 0.31 10.92
CA TYR A 64 3.12 1.01 11.23
C TYR A 64 2.43 0.46 12.49
N ALA A 65 2.55 -0.83 12.77
CA ALA A 65 1.98 -1.45 13.96
C ALA A 65 2.50 -0.86 15.29
N TYR A 66 3.67 -0.21 15.28
CA TYR A 66 4.28 0.42 16.46
C TYR A 66 4.00 1.93 16.56
N GLN A 67 3.20 2.49 15.65
CA GLN A 67 2.85 3.90 15.68
C GLN A 67 1.59 4.16 16.51
N GLU A 68 1.50 5.33 17.15
CA GLU A 68 0.32 5.72 17.94
C GLU A 68 -0.97 5.77 17.11
N SER A 69 -0.85 6.02 15.82
CA SER A 69 -1.97 6.06 14.87
C SER A 69 -2.50 4.67 14.48
N TYR A 70 -1.77 3.60 14.81
CA TYR A 70 -2.20 2.24 14.50
C TYR A 70 -3.35 1.80 15.39
N LYS A 71 -4.53 1.65 14.81
CA LYS A 71 -5.77 1.28 15.49
C LYS A 71 -6.54 0.23 14.70
N PRO A 72 -6.04 -1.02 14.68
CA PRO A 72 -6.55 -2.06 13.79
C PRO A 72 -7.99 -2.49 14.07
N LEU A 73 -8.54 -2.16 15.24
CA LEU A 73 -9.91 -2.48 15.61
C LEU A 73 -10.91 -1.33 15.35
N ASP A 74 -10.40 -0.15 15.00
CA ASP A 74 -11.27 0.98 14.68
C ASP A 74 -11.85 0.82 13.28
N SER A 75 -13.12 1.16 13.13
CA SER A 75 -13.77 1.21 11.81
C SER A 75 -13.22 2.36 10.98
N ASN A 76 -13.22 2.18 9.66
CA ASN A 76 -12.89 3.23 8.70
C ASN A 76 -14.15 3.63 7.91
N PRO A 77 -14.98 4.56 8.43
CA PRO A 77 -16.23 4.95 7.78
C PRO A 77 -15.99 5.65 6.43
N ASP A 78 -14.81 6.21 6.20
CA ASP A 78 -14.46 6.84 4.93
C ASP A 78 -14.15 5.78 3.86
N LEU A 79 -13.61 4.62 4.24
CA LEU A 79 -13.53 3.47 3.35
C LEU A 79 -14.92 2.97 2.94
N ASP A 80 -15.87 2.89 3.86
CA ASP A 80 -17.24 2.46 3.54
C ASP A 80 -17.91 3.42 2.56
N LYS A 81 -17.74 4.73 2.74
CA LYS A 81 -18.23 5.76 1.80
C LYS A 81 -17.56 5.62 0.43
N LEU A 82 -16.23 5.42 0.41
CA LEU A 82 -15.45 5.26 -0.81
C LEU A 82 -15.92 4.05 -1.62
N LEU A 83 -16.16 2.92 -0.94
CA LEU A 83 -16.69 1.70 -1.56
C LEU A 83 -18.10 1.91 -2.11
N LEU A 84 -18.95 2.63 -1.38
CA LEU A 84 -20.30 2.95 -1.84
C LEU A 84 -20.27 3.81 -3.11
N MET A 85 -19.46 4.86 -3.15
CA MET A 85 -19.27 5.70 -4.34
C MET A 85 -18.75 4.88 -5.53
N ALA A 86 -17.74 4.04 -5.31
CA ALA A 86 -17.17 3.19 -6.34
C ALA A 86 -18.20 2.20 -6.92
N SER A 87 -19.05 1.62 -6.07
CA SER A 87 -20.08 0.67 -6.49
C SER A 87 -21.18 1.30 -7.34
N GLY A 88 -21.38 2.61 -7.21
CA GLY A 88 -22.40 3.37 -7.96
C GLY A 88 -21.90 3.96 -9.28
N LEU A 89 -20.60 3.82 -9.59
CA LEU A 89 -20.03 4.34 -10.84
C LEU A 89 -20.46 3.52 -12.06
N ASP A 90 -20.75 4.22 -13.15
CA ASP A 90 -20.85 3.63 -14.47
C ASP A 90 -19.41 3.34 -14.98
N PRO A 91 -19.02 2.09 -15.22
CA PRO A 91 -17.67 1.76 -15.65
C PRO A 91 -17.29 2.34 -17.03
N ASP A 92 -18.27 2.54 -17.90
CA ASP A 92 -18.04 3.07 -19.25
C ASP A 92 -17.99 4.61 -19.27
N LYS A 93 -18.69 5.25 -18.32
CA LYS A 93 -18.78 6.70 -18.22
C LYS A 93 -18.85 7.15 -16.76
N PRO A 94 -17.77 7.03 -16.00
CA PRO A 94 -17.78 7.44 -14.61
C PRO A 94 -17.98 8.94 -14.46
N ALA A 95 -18.89 9.34 -13.54
CA ALA A 95 -19.17 10.75 -13.28
C ALA A 95 -17.96 11.44 -12.64
N VAL A 96 -17.54 12.56 -13.20
CA VAL A 96 -16.37 13.35 -12.74
C VAL A 96 -16.54 13.76 -11.29
N GLU A 97 -17.72 14.27 -10.90
CA GLU A 97 -18.01 14.70 -9.53
C GLU A 97 -17.86 13.55 -8.52
N THR A 98 -18.26 12.34 -8.91
CA THR A 98 -18.10 11.16 -8.05
C THR A 98 -16.63 10.78 -7.92
N LEU A 99 -15.87 10.81 -9.01
CA LEU A 99 -14.42 10.54 -8.99
C LEU A 99 -13.67 11.54 -8.10
N GLU A 100 -13.99 12.83 -8.19
CA GLU A 100 -13.39 13.88 -7.34
C GLU A 100 -13.76 13.66 -5.86
N ALA A 101 -15.02 13.33 -5.57
CA ALA A 101 -15.46 12.99 -4.21
C ALA A 101 -14.73 11.75 -3.67
N MET A 102 -14.47 10.75 -4.51
CA MET A 102 -13.68 9.57 -4.15
C MET A 102 -12.25 9.92 -3.77
N LEU A 103 -11.59 10.86 -4.48
CA LEU A 103 -10.24 11.29 -4.15
C LEU A 103 -10.22 11.95 -2.76
N TYR A 104 -11.13 12.85 -2.50
CA TYR A 104 -11.24 13.53 -1.21
C TYR A 104 -11.49 12.56 -0.06
N THR A 105 -12.48 11.68 -0.20
CA THR A 105 -12.82 10.67 0.82
C THR A 105 -11.71 9.63 0.98
N GLY A 106 -11.03 9.28 -0.11
CA GLY A 106 -9.92 8.34 -0.10
C GLY A 106 -8.70 8.84 0.67
N GLU A 107 -8.41 10.14 0.65
CA GLU A 107 -7.37 10.74 1.48
C GLU A 107 -7.69 10.61 2.98
N ASP A 108 -8.94 10.85 3.39
CA ASP A 108 -9.38 10.67 4.77
C ASP A 108 -9.33 9.19 5.18
N ALA A 109 -9.70 8.28 4.27
CA ALA A 109 -9.60 6.84 4.50
C ALA A 109 -8.14 6.38 4.67
N LEU A 110 -7.20 6.90 3.86
CA LEU A 110 -5.76 6.61 3.96
C LEU A 110 -5.13 7.21 5.21
N ALA A 111 -5.67 8.30 5.75
CA ALA A 111 -5.18 8.84 7.02
C ALA A 111 -5.38 7.86 8.18
N ARG A 112 -6.38 6.99 8.10
CA ARG A 112 -6.67 5.93 9.09
C ARG A 112 -5.98 4.62 8.78
N ASP A 113 -5.85 4.28 7.49
CA ASP A 113 -5.26 3.03 7.01
C ASP A 113 -4.37 3.32 5.78
N PRO A 114 -3.14 3.82 6.03
CA PRO A 114 -2.26 4.36 4.98
C PRO A 114 -1.76 3.30 4.00
N PHE A 115 -1.79 2.04 4.38
CA PHE A 115 -1.24 0.92 3.58
C PHE A 115 -2.32 -0.05 3.10
N SER A 116 -3.58 0.35 3.11
CA SER A 116 -4.67 -0.47 2.58
C SER A 116 -4.57 -0.62 1.06
N PRO A 117 -4.27 -1.81 0.52
CA PRO A 117 -4.23 -2.01 -0.93
C PRO A 117 -5.56 -1.68 -1.61
N LYS A 118 -6.67 -1.90 -0.92
CA LYS A 118 -8.01 -1.59 -1.41
C LYS A 118 -8.20 -0.09 -1.63
N ILE A 119 -7.82 0.74 -0.65
CA ILE A 119 -7.94 2.20 -0.77
C ILE A 119 -6.97 2.71 -1.84
N LEU A 120 -5.71 2.27 -1.80
CA LEU A 120 -4.69 2.65 -2.79
C LEU A 120 -5.13 2.32 -4.23
N ASN A 121 -5.75 1.17 -4.44
CA ASN A 121 -6.29 0.78 -5.75
C ASN A 121 -7.43 1.69 -6.21
N LEU A 122 -8.36 2.05 -5.32
CA LEU A 122 -9.45 2.96 -5.65
C LEU A 122 -8.95 4.38 -5.94
N MET A 123 -7.91 4.83 -5.25
CA MET A 123 -7.25 6.12 -5.53
C MET A 123 -6.55 6.11 -6.88
N ALA A 124 -5.82 5.04 -7.21
CA ALA A 124 -5.21 4.88 -8.53
C ALA A 124 -6.27 4.89 -9.64
N TYR A 125 -7.37 4.16 -9.46
CA TYR A 125 -8.49 4.15 -10.40
C TYR A 125 -9.09 5.54 -10.62
N ALA A 126 -9.43 6.26 -9.54
CA ALA A 126 -10.07 7.57 -9.64
C ALA A 126 -9.15 8.60 -10.32
N HIS A 127 -7.87 8.63 -9.97
CA HIS A 127 -6.90 9.49 -10.66
C HIS A 127 -6.74 9.13 -12.14
N GLY A 128 -6.67 7.83 -12.46
CA GLY A 128 -6.57 7.36 -13.84
C GLY A 128 -7.77 7.75 -14.69
N ALA A 129 -8.98 7.58 -14.15
CA ALA A 129 -10.24 7.95 -14.81
C ALA A 129 -10.38 9.48 -15.03
N LEU A 130 -9.78 10.28 -14.15
CA LEU A 130 -9.70 11.75 -14.29
C LEU A 130 -8.55 12.22 -15.19
N GLY A 131 -7.71 11.32 -15.70
CA GLY A 131 -6.55 11.64 -16.54
C GLY A 131 -5.30 12.05 -15.77
N ASN A 132 -5.28 11.95 -14.45
CA ASN A 132 -4.15 12.30 -13.58
C ASN A 132 -3.09 11.17 -13.57
N LYS A 133 -2.39 10.97 -14.67
CA LYS A 133 -1.52 9.81 -14.89
C LYS A 133 -0.34 9.72 -13.92
N LEU A 134 0.18 10.84 -13.44
CA LEU A 134 1.27 10.86 -12.47
C LEU A 134 0.80 10.30 -11.11
N GLN A 135 -0.34 10.76 -10.60
CA GLN A 135 -0.93 10.28 -9.36
C GLN A 135 -1.40 8.82 -9.48
N GLU A 136 -2.02 8.45 -10.60
CA GLU A 136 -2.38 7.06 -10.88
C GLU A 136 -1.17 6.13 -10.70
N LYS A 137 -0.04 6.47 -11.33
CA LYS A 137 1.21 5.71 -11.23
C LYS A 137 1.73 5.67 -9.78
N MET A 138 1.69 6.80 -9.09
CA MET A 138 2.16 6.90 -7.70
C MET A 138 1.35 5.98 -6.77
N TYR A 139 0.02 6.00 -6.83
CA TYR A 139 -0.83 5.14 -6.02
C TYR A 139 -0.70 3.66 -6.41
N TYR A 140 -0.54 3.38 -7.69
CA TYR A 140 -0.27 2.03 -8.17
C TYR A 140 1.06 1.48 -7.62
N ASN A 141 2.13 2.27 -7.65
CA ASN A 141 3.44 1.88 -7.10
C ASN A 141 3.35 1.62 -5.58
N ARG A 142 2.63 2.48 -4.85
CA ARG A 142 2.37 2.28 -3.42
C ARG A 142 1.65 0.97 -3.15
N MET A 143 0.61 0.68 -3.94
CA MET A 143 -0.15 -0.57 -3.81
C MET A 143 0.72 -1.80 -4.08
N GLN A 144 1.66 -1.73 -5.01
CA GLN A 144 2.58 -2.83 -5.30
C GLN A 144 3.65 -3.02 -4.22
N GLY A 145 4.03 -1.96 -3.51
CA GLY A 145 5.06 -1.98 -2.46
C GLY A 145 4.57 -2.51 -1.11
N VAL A 146 3.28 -2.40 -0.82
CA VAL A 146 2.70 -2.80 0.48
C VAL A 146 2.13 -4.18 0.53
#